data_16a3f1428d3f8fe985691578d398e592
#
_entry.id   16a3f1428d3f8fe985691578d398e592
#
_cell.length_a   1.000
_cell.length_b   1.000
_cell.length_c   1.000
_cell.angle_alpha   90.00
_cell.angle_beta   90.00
_cell.angle_gamma   90.00
#
_symmetry.space_group_name_H-M   'P 1'
#
loop_
_entity.id
_entity.type
_entity.pdbx_description
1 polymer ?
#
loop_
_entity_poly.entity_id
_entity_poly.type
_entity_poly.pdbx_seq_one_letter_code
_entity_poly.pdbx_strand_id
1 'polypeptide(L)'
;AGHAVSAREIVRDEHAAIAAIVTKWASDATVHAIVVTGGTGPSRRDVTPDAVLPLMAATLPGFGELFRHLSFEEIGAAAMLSRAEAGWIDIESHRTPVFLLPGSPKAVSLAMQKLLVPQLGHLLDVCSLEPKQ
;
A
#
# COMPACT_ATOMS: atom_id res chain seq x y z
N ALA A 1 -10.58 -14.08 -4.42
CA ALA A 1 -9.69 -14.08 -5.57
C ALA A 1 -8.40 -14.90 -5.34
N GLY A 2 -8.42 -15.88 -4.46
CA GLY A 2 -7.27 -16.77 -4.22
C GLY A 2 -6.15 -16.17 -3.36
N HIS A 3 -6.37 -15.01 -2.78
CA HIS A 3 -5.44 -14.40 -1.82
C HIS A 3 -5.88 -14.68 -0.39
N ALA A 4 -4.91 -14.82 0.51
CA ALA A 4 -5.16 -15.06 1.93
C ALA A 4 -4.42 -14.03 2.78
N VAL A 5 -5.06 -13.59 3.86
CA VAL A 5 -4.40 -12.74 4.86
C VAL A 5 -3.60 -13.64 5.78
N SER A 6 -2.27 -13.61 5.66
CA SER A 6 -1.36 -14.44 6.45
C SER A 6 -1.02 -13.84 7.82
N ALA A 7 -1.08 -12.50 7.94
CA ALA A 7 -0.83 -11.80 9.19
C ALA A 7 -1.62 -10.50 9.24
N ARG A 8 -1.94 -10.05 10.45
CA ARG A 8 -2.61 -8.78 10.69
C ARG A 8 -2.08 -8.20 12.00
N GLU A 9 -1.79 -6.91 12.01
CA GLU A 9 -1.30 -6.23 13.21
C GLU A 9 -1.80 -4.79 13.27
N ILE A 10 -2.13 -4.32 14.46
CA ILE A 10 -2.48 -2.93 14.72
C ILE A 10 -1.24 -2.26 15.28
N VAL A 11 -0.82 -1.15 14.66
CA VAL A 11 0.39 -0.43 14.99
C VAL A 11 0.04 1.02 15.33
N ARG A 12 0.75 1.59 16.30
CA ARG A 12 0.58 3.00 16.66
C ARG A 12 0.98 3.92 15.49
N ASP A 13 0.36 5.10 15.43
CA ASP A 13 0.69 6.15 14.46
C ASP A 13 2.05 6.80 14.80
N GLU A 14 3.08 6.00 14.82
CA GLU A 14 4.46 6.40 15.09
C GLU A 14 5.34 5.95 13.92
N HIS A 15 6.11 6.87 13.37
CA HIS A 15 6.97 6.65 12.21
C HIS A 15 7.84 5.38 12.37
N ALA A 16 8.55 5.25 13.47
CA ALA A 16 9.46 4.13 13.70
C ALA A 16 8.71 2.80 13.82
N ALA A 17 7.54 2.78 14.48
CA ALA A 17 6.73 1.57 14.65
C ALA A 17 6.18 1.07 13.30
N ILE A 18 5.68 1.98 12.47
CA ILE A 18 5.17 1.65 11.14
C ILE A 18 6.30 1.15 10.25
N ALA A 19 7.42 1.85 10.20
CA ALA A 19 8.58 1.45 9.42
C ALA A 19 9.11 0.06 9.82
N ALA A 20 9.15 -0.22 11.13
CA ALA A 20 9.64 -1.50 11.65
C ALA A 20 8.79 -2.68 11.21
N ILE A 21 7.46 -2.60 11.33
CA ILE A 21 6.58 -3.71 10.95
C ILE A 21 6.55 -3.93 9.44
N VAL A 22 6.55 -2.85 8.65
CA VAL A 22 6.57 -2.96 7.19
C VAL A 22 7.89 -3.60 6.73
N THR A 23 9.01 -3.17 7.28
CA THR A 23 10.33 -3.78 6.98
C THR A 23 10.38 -5.25 7.35
N LYS A 24 9.88 -5.59 8.55
CA LYS A 24 9.79 -6.98 9.00
C LYS A 24 9.03 -7.85 8.01
N TRP A 25 7.86 -7.41 7.60
CA TRP A 25 7.03 -8.17 6.66
C TRP A 25 7.61 -8.19 5.25
N ALA A 26 8.20 -7.11 4.79
CA ALA A 26 8.86 -7.08 3.48
C ALA A 26 10.10 -7.99 3.43
N SER A 27 10.72 -8.27 4.59
CA SER A 27 11.85 -9.20 4.70
C SER A 27 11.42 -10.67 4.74
N ASP A 28 10.14 -10.95 4.91
CA ASP A 28 9.59 -12.31 4.96
C ASP A 28 9.16 -12.73 3.55
N ALA A 29 9.87 -13.70 2.97
CA ALA A 29 9.60 -14.18 1.61
C ALA A 29 8.22 -14.84 1.46
N THR A 30 7.55 -15.20 2.55
CA THR A 30 6.18 -15.74 2.50
C THR A 30 5.11 -14.66 2.42
N VAL A 31 5.48 -13.39 2.64
CA VAL A 31 4.59 -12.23 2.48
C VAL A 31 4.74 -11.69 1.06
N HIS A 32 3.69 -11.77 0.26
CA HIS A 32 3.72 -11.38 -1.15
C HIS A 32 3.28 -9.95 -1.40
N ALA A 33 2.46 -9.38 -0.52
CA ALA A 33 2.03 -7.99 -0.59
C ALA A 33 1.67 -7.49 0.80
N ILE A 34 1.78 -6.17 1.00
CA ILE A 34 1.45 -5.52 2.28
C ILE A 34 0.41 -4.45 2.01
N VAL A 35 -0.65 -4.44 2.81
CA VAL A 35 -1.67 -3.39 2.80
C VAL A 35 -1.64 -2.70 4.16
N VAL A 36 -1.43 -1.39 4.15
CA VAL A 36 -1.45 -0.54 5.33
C VAL A 36 -2.68 0.36 5.26
N THR A 37 -3.49 0.41 6.29
CA THR A 37 -4.68 1.26 6.34
C THR A 37 -4.55 2.30 7.45
N GLY A 38 -4.96 3.53 7.14
CA GLY A 38 -4.91 4.66 8.08
C GLY A 38 -3.65 5.51 7.96
N GLY A 39 -3.70 6.69 8.53
CA GLY A 39 -2.57 7.60 8.59
C GLY A 39 -2.15 8.22 7.26
N THR A 40 -3.05 8.31 6.26
CA THR A 40 -2.76 8.84 4.93
C THR A 40 -3.30 10.24 4.68
N GLY A 41 -3.92 10.89 5.66
CA GLY A 41 -4.41 12.26 5.53
C GLY A 41 -3.33 13.32 5.73
N PRO A 42 -3.72 14.61 5.76
CA PRO A 42 -2.79 15.73 5.91
C PRO A 42 -2.54 16.16 7.37
N SER A 43 -3.12 15.48 8.35
CA SER A 43 -2.93 15.79 9.76
C SER A 43 -1.48 15.45 10.19
N ARG A 44 -0.99 16.11 11.24
CA ARG A 44 0.33 15.80 11.80
C ARG A 44 0.44 14.39 12.36
N ARG A 45 -0.67 13.75 12.70
CA ARG A 45 -0.72 12.36 13.15
C ARG A 45 -0.72 11.36 11.98
N ASP A 46 -0.99 11.83 10.77
CA ASP A 46 -0.98 11.00 9.57
C ASP A 46 0.46 10.87 9.06
N VAL A 47 1.16 9.86 9.54
CA VAL A 47 2.59 9.67 9.27
C VAL A 47 2.89 8.42 8.43
N THR A 48 1.86 7.70 7.98
CA THR A 48 2.05 6.44 7.25
C THR A 48 2.85 6.63 5.96
N PRO A 49 2.53 7.57 5.05
CA PRO A 49 3.35 7.77 3.86
C PRO A 49 4.78 8.19 4.20
N ASP A 50 4.95 9.05 5.20
CA ASP A 50 6.27 9.51 5.63
C ASP A 50 7.16 8.38 6.16
N ALA A 51 6.54 7.38 6.79
CA ALA A 51 7.25 6.21 7.31
C ALA A 51 7.57 5.17 6.22
N VAL A 52 6.68 4.99 5.25
CA VAL A 52 6.77 3.85 4.32
C VAL A 52 7.39 4.23 2.98
N LEU A 53 7.09 5.42 2.43
CA LEU A 53 7.64 5.83 1.13
C LEU A 53 9.18 5.76 1.07
N PRO A 54 9.92 6.17 2.12
CA PRO A 54 11.39 6.04 2.09
C PRO A 54 11.91 4.61 2.01
N LEU A 55 11.09 3.62 2.38
CA LEU A 55 11.45 2.20 2.30
C LEU A 55 11.25 1.63 0.89
N MET A 56 10.46 2.29 0.06
CA MET A 56 10.14 1.82 -1.29
C MET A 56 11.31 2.06 -2.25
N ALA A 57 11.59 1.05 -3.07
CA ALA A 57 12.52 1.17 -4.18
C ALA A 57 11.95 2.06 -5.29
N ALA A 58 10.63 1.99 -5.49
CA ALA A 58 9.91 2.86 -6.41
C ALA A 58 8.43 2.90 -6.02
N THR A 59 7.72 3.91 -6.54
CA THR A 59 6.28 4.07 -6.37
C THR A 59 5.53 3.66 -7.62
N LEU A 60 4.22 3.39 -7.44
CA LEU A 60 3.25 3.16 -8.51
C LEU A 60 2.27 4.34 -8.52
N PRO A 61 2.62 5.48 -9.15
CA PRO A 61 1.78 6.68 -9.09
C PRO A 61 0.36 6.46 -9.60
N GLY A 62 0.19 5.56 -10.56
CA GLY A 62 -1.11 5.22 -11.12
C GLY A 62 -2.11 4.69 -10.09
N PHE A 63 -1.64 4.03 -9.03
CA PHE A 63 -2.53 3.60 -7.95
C PHE A 63 -3.18 4.80 -7.26
N GLY A 64 -2.39 5.77 -6.81
CA GLY A 64 -2.90 6.95 -6.13
C GLY A 64 -3.77 7.81 -7.03
N GLU A 65 -3.41 7.95 -8.30
CA GLU A 65 -4.20 8.66 -9.30
C GLU A 65 -5.58 8.03 -9.48
N LEU A 66 -5.64 6.72 -9.72
CA LEU A 66 -6.91 6.00 -9.88
C LEU A 66 -7.73 5.98 -8.60
N PHE A 67 -7.08 5.77 -7.46
CA PHE A 67 -7.79 5.78 -6.18
C PHE A 67 -8.44 7.14 -5.92
N ARG A 68 -7.71 8.24 -6.08
CA ARG A 68 -8.25 9.58 -5.87
C ARG A 68 -9.32 9.93 -6.89
N HIS A 69 -9.20 9.46 -8.13
CA HIS A 69 -10.26 9.63 -9.13
C HIS A 69 -11.56 8.93 -8.72
N LEU A 70 -11.49 7.67 -8.30
CA LEU A 70 -12.63 6.91 -7.81
C LEU A 70 -13.21 7.52 -6.54
N SER A 71 -12.36 7.95 -5.63
CA SER A 71 -12.76 8.60 -4.38
C SER A 71 -13.46 9.94 -4.65
N PHE A 72 -13.01 10.71 -5.64
CA PHE A 72 -13.66 11.96 -6.04
C PHE A 72 -15.12 11.75 -6.46
N GLU A 73 -15.42 10.67 -7.14
CA GLU A 73 -16.78 10.33 -7.53
C GLU A 73 -17.70 10.08 -6.32
N GLU A 74 -17.14 9.61 -5.22
CA GLU A 74 -17.90 9.30 -4.00
C GLU A 74 -17.97 10.47 -3.00
N ILE A 75 -16.86 11.17 -2.77
CA ILE A 75 -16.75 12.18 -1.72
C ILE A 75 -16.38 13.58 -2.24
N GLY A 76 -16.21 13.75 -3.54
CA GLY A 76 -15.90 15.05 -4.14
C GLY A 76 -14.48 15.51 -3.83
N ALA A 77 -14.31 16.82 -3.67
CA ALA A 77 -13.00 17.47 -3.51
C ALA A 77 -12.18 16.99 -2.31
N ALA A 78 -12.83 16.43 -1.28
CA ALA A 78 -12.12 15.88 -0.12
C ALA A 78 -11.14 14.76 -0.52
N ALA A 79 -11.33 14.12 -1.66
CA ALA A 79 -10.41 13.11 -2.18
C ALA A 79 -8.97 13.64 -2.36
N MET A 80 -8.80 14.93 -2.62
CA MET A 80 -7.48 15.55 -2.76
C MET A 80 -6.64 15.54 -1.46
N LEU A 81 -7.29 15.33 -0.33
CA LEU A 81 -6.61 15.30 0.97
C LEU A 81 -5.99 13.94 1.28
N SER A 82 -6.30 12.93 0.49
CA SER A 82 -5.73 11.59 0.67
C SER A 82 -4.34 11.49 0.05
N ARG A 83 -3.38 11.03 0.86
CA ARG A 83 -2.02 10.70 0.42
C ARG A 83 -1.84 9.19 0.19
N ALA A 84 -2.95 8.50 -0.18
CA ALA A 84 -2.89 7.10 -0.55
C ALA A 84 -1.89 6.90 -1.69
N GLU A 85 -1.04 5.89 -1.56
CA GLU A 85 0.03 5.60 -2.52
C GLU A 85 0.33 4.11 -2.54
N ALA A 86 0.99 3.65 -3.58
CA ALA A 86 1.51 2.30 -3.66
C ALA A 86 2.92 2.31 -4.26
N GLY A 87 3.64 1.23 -4.04
CA GLY A 87 4.97 1.02 -4.57
C GLY A 87 5.45 -0.37 -4.22
N TRP A 88 6.75 -0.58 -4.20
CA TRP A 88 7.33 -1.85 -3.77
C TRP A 88 8.61 -1.65 -2.98
N ILE A 89 8.86 -2.62 -2.11
CA ILE A 89 10.11 -2.70 -1.35
C ILE A 89 10.91 -3.87 -1.90
N ASP A 90 12.17 -3.62 -2.21
CA ASP A 90 13.12 -4.64 -2.63
C ASP A 90 14.04 -4.99 -1.47
N ILE A 91 14.03 -6.25 -1.04
CA ILE A 91 14.97 -6.79 -0.05
C ILE A 91 15.57 -8.04 -0.64
N GLU A 92 16.88 -8.01 -0.88
CA GLU A 92 17.61 -9.05 -1.60
C GLU A 92 16.99 -9.29 -2.98
N SER A 93 16.55 -10.52 -3.27
CA SER A 93 15.89 -10.88 -4.52
C SER A 93 14.36 -10.83 -4.44
N HIS A 94 13.81 -10.37 -3.30
CA HIS A 94 12.37 -10.37 -3.06
C HIS A 94 11.80 -8.96 -3.22
N ARG A 95 10.77 -8.83 -4.07
CA ARG A 95 10.05 -7.59 -4.30
C ARG A 95 8.64 -7.70 -3.73
N THR A 96 8.30 -6.82 -2.79
CA THR A 96 7.01 -6.83 -2.10
C THR A 96 6.23 -5.56 -2.43
N PRO A 97 5.12 -5.64 -3.18
CA PRO A 97 4.20 -4.52 -3.33
C PRO A 97 3.61 -4.07 -2.00
N VAL A 98 3.50 -2.77 -1.82
CA VAL A 98 2.94 -2.14 -0.61
C VAL A 98 1.92 -1.10 -1.03
N PHE A 99 0.75 -1.15 -0.40
CA PHE A 99 -0.37 -0.24 -0.65
C PHE A 99 -0.71 0.51 0.62
N LEU A 100 -0.77 1.84 0.53
CA LEU A 100 -1.14 2.72 1.64
C LEU A 100 -2.54 3.26 1.38
N LEU A 101 -3.49 2.85 2.22
CA LEU A 101 -4.91 3.17 2.07
C LEU A 101 -5.39 4.05 3.22
N PRO A 102 -6.41 4.89 2.99
CA PRO A 102 -7.09 5.57 4.09
C PRO A 102 -7.69 4.60 5.10
N GLY A 103 -7.93 5.09 6.32
CA GLY A 103 -8.47 4.26 7.40
C GLY A 103 -9.97 4.01 7.33
N SER A 104 -10.73 4.77 6.51
CA SER A 104 -12.18 4.59 6.48
C SER A 104 -12.57 3.27 5.80
N PRO A 105 -13.56 2.53 6.35
CA PRO A 105 -14.00 1.27 5.74
C PRO A 105 -14.45 1.41 4.29
N LYS A 106 -15.11 2.52 3.93
CA LYS A 106 -15.54 2.78 2.55
C LYS A 106 -14.36 2.95 1.61
N ALA A 107 -13.33 3.70 2.03
CA ALA A 107 -12.13 3.89 1.22
C ALA A 107 -11.36 2.59 1.03
N VAL A 108 -11.23 1.80 2.09
CA VAL A 108 -10.58 0.48 2.01
C VAL A 108 -11.35 -0.43 1.05
N SER A 109 -12.67 -0.51 1.19
CA SER A 109 -13.52 -1.32 0.30
C SER A 109 -13.38 -0.87 -1.16
N LEU A 110 -13.40 0.43 -1.41
CA LEU A 110 -13.24 1.00 -2.76
C LEU A 110 -11.92 0.58 -3.39
N ALA A 111 -10.81 0.78 -2.67
CA ALA A 111 -9.49 0.43 -3.15
C ALA A 111 -9.35 -1.09 -3.39
N MET A 112 -9.80 -1.89 -2.44
CA MET A 112 -9.71 -3.35 -2.56
C MET A 112 -10.53 -3.88 -3.73
N GLN A 113 -11.78 -3.49 -3.84
CA GLN A 113 -12.68 -4.03 -4.86
C GLN A 113 -12.37 -3.53 -6.27
N LYS A 114 -11.98 -2.27 -6.41
CA LYS A 114 -11.79 -1.65 -7.72
C LYS A 114 -10.36 -1.75 -8.25
N LEU A 115 -9.36 -1.83 -7.37
CA LEU A 115 -7.95 -1.75 -7.76
C LEU A 115 -7.15 -2.97 -7.35
N LEU A 116 -7.08 -3.30 -6.05
CA LEU A 116 -6.18 -4.35 -5.58
C LEU A 116 -6.62 -5.74 -6.04
N VAL A 117 -7.85 -6.14 -5.71
CA VAL A 117 -8.33 -7.49 -6.02
C VAL A 117 -8.27 -7.78 -7.53
N PRO A 118 -8.68 -6.86 -8.43
CA PRO A 118 -8.58 -7.12 -9.87
C PRO A 118 -7.14 -7.23 -10.41
N GLN A 119 -6.17 -6.58 -9.78
CA GLN A 119 -4.81 -6.45 -10.33
C GLN A 119 -3.70 -7.13 -9.52
N LEU A 120 -3.97 -7.53 -8.28
CA LEU A 120 -2.89 -8.01 -7.39
C LEU A 120 -2.21 -9.26 -7.95
N GLY A 121 -2.96 -10.22 -8.48
CA GLY A 121 -2.35 -11.41 -9.07
C GLY A 121 -1.38 -11.09 -10.19
N HIS A 122 -1.81 -10.24 -11.13
CA HIS A 122 -0.95 -9.80 -12.24
C HIS A 122 0.27 -9.02 -11.73
N LEU A 123 0.08 -8.12 -10.77
CA LEU A 123 1.19 -7.36 -10.19
C LEU A 123 2.23 -8.30 -9.54
N LEU A 124 1.79 -9.31 -8.81
CA LEU A 124 2.68 -10.29 -8.19
C LEU A 124 3.47 -11.08 -9.24
N ASP A 125 2.81 -11.48 -10.33
CA ASP A 125 3.48 -12.16 -11.43
C ASP A 125 4.55 -11.27 -12.05
N VAL A 126 4.24 -10.01 -12.31
CA VAL A 126 5.21 -9.04 -12.87
C VAL A 126 6.37 -8.79 -11.90
N CYS A 127 6.10 -8.67 -10.60
CA CYS A 127 7.14 -8.46 -9.59
C CYS A 127 8.08 -9.66 -9.43
N SER A 128 7.65 -10.86 -9.81
CA SER A 128 8.46 -12.06 -9.72
C SER A 128 9.34 -12.32 -10.95
N LEU A 129 9.19 -11.51 -12.00
CA LEU A 129 10.02 -11.66 -13.21
C LEU A 129 11.47 -11.28 -12.93
N GLU A 130 12.38 -12.14 -13.37
CA GLU A 130 13.80 -11.83 -13.30
C GLU A 130 14.16 -10.67 -14.25
N PRO A 131 15.14 -9.83 -13.87
CA PRO A 131 15.62 -8.77 -14.76
C PRO A 131 16.10 -9.37 -16.09
N LYS A 132 15.75 -8.74 -17.20
CA LYS A 132 16.29 -9.12 -18.50
C LYS A 132 17.78 -8.82 -18.50
N GLN A 133 18.57 -9.82 -18.83
CA GLN A 133 20.02 -9.69 -19.00
C GLN A 133 20.36 -8.94 -20.29
#